data_b7513097b0141c3b481f8e560aaec5f2
#
_entry.id   b7513097b0141c3b481f8e560aaec5f2
#
_cell.length_a   1.000
_cell.length_b   1.000
_cell.length_c   1.000
_cell.angle_alpha   90.00
_cell.angle_beta   90.00
_cell.angle_gamma   90.00
#
_symmetry.space_group_name_H-M   'P 1'
#
loop_
_entity.id
_entity.type
_entity.pdbx_description
1 polymer ?
#
loop_
_entity_poly.entity_id
_entity_poly.type
_entity_poly.pdbx_seq_one_letter_code
_entity_poly.pdbx_strand_id
1 'polypeptide(L)'
;DKIISGYRNIIARAQAKGIKIIGATLTPFEEAVYYSEEGEVQRQAVNRFIRNSGEFDGVIDFDAVVRDPSNPKHILPAYTEDNLHPNNAGYKAMAEAIDLNLFR
;
A
#
# COMPACT_ATOMS: atom_id res chain seq x y z
N ASP A 1 11.54 2.75 -13.35
CA ASP A 1 11.13 3.40 -12.10
C ASP A 1 12.04 2.96 -10.96
N LYS A 2 12.60 3.93 -10.25
CA LYS A 2 13.56 3.67 -9.18
C LYS A 2 12.95 2.94 -7.99
N ILE A 3 11.70 3.24 -7.67
CA ILE A 3 11.01 2.60 -6.54
C ILE A 3 10.77 1.13 -6.86
N ILE A 4 10.27 0.84 -8.04
CA ILE A 4 10.02 -0.54 -8.48
C ILE A 4 11.32 -1.32 -8.58
N SER A 5 12.37 -0.71 -9.12
CA SER A 5 13.71 -1.35 -9.17
C SER A 5 14.24 -1.66 -7.78
N GLY A 6 14.04 -0.75 -6.82
CA GLY A 6 14.41 -0.98 -5.43
C GLY A 6 13.63 -2.12 -4.80
N TYR A 7 12.33 -2.20 -5.06
CA TYR A 7 11.50 -3.31 -4.58
C TYR A 7 11.98 -4.64 -5.16
N ARG A 8 12.24 -4.70 -6.46
CA ARG A 8 12.74 -5.92 -7.09
C ARG A 8 14.06 -6.39 -6.48
N ASN A 9 14.94 -5.45 -6.17
CA ASN A 9 16.21 -5.78 -5.51
C ASN A 9 15.97 -6.39 -4.12
N ILE A 10 15.10 -5.78 -3.32
CA ILE A 10 14.77 -6.30 -1.99
C ILE A 10 14.13 -7.68 -2.10
N ILE A 11 13.18 -7.84 -3.01
CA ILE A 11 12.48 -9.12 -3.24
C ILE A 11 13.49 -10.21 -3.59
N ALA A 12 14.38 -9.94 -4.56
CA ALA A 12 15.36 -10.91 -4.99
C ALA A 12 16.29 -11.33 -3.85
N ARG A 13 16.71 -10.37 -3.03
CA ARG A 13 17.62 -10.64 -1.90
C ARG A 13 16.92 -11.44 -0.80
N ALA A 14 15.66 -11.12 -0.50
CA ALA A 14 14.90 -11.85 0.49
C ALA A 14 14.66 -13.30 0.04
N GLN A 15 14.22 -13.46 -1.20
CA GLN A 15 13.91 -14.80 -1.73
C GLN A 15 15.15 -15.66 -1.90
N ALA A 16 16.30 -15.06 -2.23
CA ALA A 16 17.57 -15.78 -2.30
C ALA A 16 17.99 -16.37 -0.95
N LYS A 17 17.49 -15.80 0.15
CA LYS A 17 17.76 -16.30 1.51
C LYS A 17 16.59 -17.13 2.07
N GLY A 18 15.59 -17.45 1.27
CA GLY A 18 14.43 -18.19 1.71
C GLY A 18 13.49 -17.39 2.62
N ILE A 19 13.59 -16.06 2.60
CA ILE A 19 12.74 -15.18 3.41
C ILE A 19 11.50 -14.81 2.59
N LYS A 20 10.32 -15.04 3.17
CA LYS A 20 9.06 -14.62 2.57
C LYS A 20 8.94 -13.10 2.67
N ILE A 21 8.59 -12.46 1.56
CA ILE A 21 8.42 -11.00 1.53
C ILE A 21 6.99 -10.66 1.09
N ILE A 22 6.32 -9.86 1.91
CA ILE A 22 4.93 -9.46 1.71
C ILE A 22 4.91 -8.00 1.29
N GLY A 23 4.23 -7.70 0.20
CA GLY A 23 4.05 -6.32 -0.26
C GLY A 23 2.76 -5.73 0.29
N ALA A 24 2.79 -4.46 0.64
CA ALA A 24 1.60 -3.73 1.05
C ALA A 24 1.44 -2.50 0.16
N THR A 25 0.21 -2.21 -0.27
CA THR A 25 -0.04 -1.06 -1.13
C THR A 25 0.04 0.25 -0.37
N LEU A 26 0.37 1.31 -1.09
CA LEU A 26 0.44 2.67 -0.55
C LEU A 26 -0.96 3.26 -0.45
N THR A 27 -1.27 3.85 0.69
CA THR A 27 -2.60 4.44 0.95
C THR A 27 -2.76 5.78 0.23
N PRO A 28 -4.02 6.22 -0.05
CA PRO A 28 -4.27 7.49 -0.71
C PRO A 28 -3.85 8.69 0.15
N PHE A 29 -3.54 9.82 -0.50
CA PHE A 29 -3.08 11.00 0.23
C PHE A 29 -3.58 12.33 -0.37
N GLU A 30 -4.64 12.32 -1.18
CA GLU A 30 -5.22 13.55 -1.71
C GLU A 30 -5.64 14.48 -0.58
N GLU A 31 -5.40 15.76 -0.74
CA GLU A 31 -5.58 16.83 0.26
C GLU A 31 -4.57 16.81 1.41
N ALA A 32 -3.65 15.86 1.45
CA ALA A 32 -2.51 15.94 2.36
C ALA A 32 -1.59 17.10 1.93
N VAL A 33 -0.84 17.63 2.90
CA VAL A 33 0.08 18.75 2.63
C VAL A 33 1.07 18.43 1.51
N TYR A 34 1.50 17.18 1.43
CA TYR A 34 2.50 16.73 0.45
C TYR A 34 1.91 16.21 -0.84
N TYR A 35 0.60 16.33 -1.03
CA TYR A 35 -0.03 15.77 -2.23
C TYR A 35 0.43 16.46 -3.50
N SER A 36 0.64 15.67 -4.55
CA SER A 36 0.82 16.16 -5.92
C SER A 36 0.22 15.15 -6.90
N GLU A 37 -0.20 15.64 -8.06
CA GLU A 37 -0.70 14.75 -9.12
C GLU A 37 0.39 13.77 -9.58
N GLU A 38 1.65 14.23 -9.64
CA GLU A 38 2.78 13.38 -9.98
C GLU A 38 2.96 12.27 -8.95
N GLY A 39 2.84 12.60 -7.67
CA GLY A 39 2.91 11.63 -6.58
C GLY A 39 1.79 10.60 -6.66
N GLU A 40 0.59 11.03 -7.05
CA GLU A 40 -0.55 10.12 -7.22
C GLU A 40 -0.32 9.15 -8.40
N VAL A 41 0.20 9.64 -9.52
CA VAL A 41 0.56 8.79 -10.65
C VAL A 41 1.60 7.75 -10.22
N GLN A 42 2.59 8.17 -9.44
CA GLN A 42 3.62 7.30 -8.91
C GLN A 42 3.02 6.26 -7.96
N ARG A 43 2.13 6.68 -7.06
CA ARG A 43 1.45 5.78 -6.13
C ARG A 43 0.68 4.70 -6.89
N GLN A 44 -0.07 5.10 -7.90
CA GLN A 44 -0.84 4.15 -8.72
C GLN A 44 0.08 3.15 -9.44
N ALA A 45 1.20 3.63 -9.98
CA ALA A 45 2.16 2.76 -10.67
C ALA A 45 2.78 1.74 -9.71
N VAL A 46 3.19 2.19 -8.53
CA VAL A 46 3.76 1.30 -7.49
C VAL A 46 2.72 0.29 -7.03
N ASN A 47 1.49 0.73 -6.78
CA ASN A 47 0.43 -0.17 -6.34
C ASN A 47 0.07 -1.22 -7.41
N ARG A 48 0.08 -0.84 -8.70
CA ARG A 48 -0.11 -1.83 -9.78
C ARG A 48 0.99 -2.89 -9.74
N PHE A 49 2.23 -2.49 -9.54
CA PHE A 49 3.34 -3.43 -9.40
C PHE A 49 3.13 -4.36 -8.21
N ILE A 50 2.77 -3.80 -7.05
CA ILE A 50 2.56 -4.61 -5.84
C ILE A 50 1.44 -5.62 -6.05
N ARG A 51 0.30 -5.18 -6.61
CA ARG A 51 -0.87 -6.05 -6.81
C ARG A 51 -0.67 -7.11 -7.89
N ASN A 52 -0.03 -6.74 -9.00
CA ASN A 52 -0.15 -7.50 -10.24
C ASN A 52 1.14 -8.13 -10.72
N SER A 53 2.31 -7.78 -10.20
CA SER A 53 3.57 -8.33 -10.68
C SER A 53 3.77 -9.80 -10.35
N GLY A 54 3.15 -10.27 -9.27
CA GLY A 54 3.35 -11.63 -8.79
C GLY A 54 4.72 -11.85 -8.16
N GLU A 55 5.50 -10.79 -7.94
CA GLU A 55 6.87 -10.92 -7.44
C GLU A 55 6.95 -11.01 -5.92
N PHE A 56 5.96 -10.45 -5.20
CA PHE A 56 5.88 -10.62 -3.74
C PHE A 56 5.29 -12.00 -3.42
N ASP A 57 5.67 -12.55 -2.27
CA ASP A 57 5.12 -13.82 -1.79
C ASP A 57 3.67 -13.70 -1.33
N GLY A 58 3.23 -12.49 -1.02
CA GLY A 58 1.84 -12.17 -0.71
C GLY A 58 1.65 -10.67 -0.74
N VAL A 59 0.38 -10.22 -0.73
CA VAL A 59 0.03 -8.81 -0.82
C VAL A 59 -1.03 -8.48 0.21
N ILE A 60 -0.85 -7.33 0.89
CA ILE A 60 -1.85 -6.73 1.75
C ILE A 60 -2.29 -5.43 1.08
N ASP A 61 -3.55 -5.33 0.68
CA ASP A 61 -4.04 -4.19 -0.08
C ASP A 61 -4.65 -3.14 0.85
N PHE A 62 -3.79 -2.44 1.60
CA PHE A 62 -4.24 -1.38 2.50
C PHE A 62 -4.94 -0.23 1.78
N ASP A 63 -4.52 0.08 0.55
CA ASP A 63 -5.17 1.09 -0.27
C ASP A 63 -6.66 0.76 -0.47
N ALA A 64 -6.95 -0.48 -0.83
CA ALA A 64 -8.34 -0.91 -1.01
C ALA A 64 -9.16 -0.82 0.29
N VAL A 65 -8.51 -1.03 1.43
CA VAL A 65 -9.17 -1.00 2.74
C VAL A 65 -9.57 0.40 3.15
N VAL A 66 -8.68 1.40 2.96
CA VAL A 66 -8.88 2.73 3.55
C VAL A 66 -9.33 3.79 2.55
N ARG A 67 -9.28 3.52 1.24
CA ARG A 67 -9.67 4.53 0.27
C ARG A 67 -11.17 4.80 0.28
N ASP A 68 -11.53 6.03 -0.04
CA ASP A 68 -12.92 6.43 -0.22
C ASP A 68 -13.43 5.87 -1.56
N PRO A 69 -14.46 5.01 -1.56
CA PRO A 69 -15.00 4.49 -2.82
C PRO A 69 -15.50 5.57 -3.78
N SER A 70 -15.93 6.72 -3.25
CA SER A 70 -16.41 7.85 -4.05
C SER A 70 -15.28 8.67 -4.64
N ASN A 71 -14.09 8.61 -4.04
CA ASN A 71 -12.90 9.30 -4.50
C ASN A 71 -11.65 8.48 -4.13
N PRO A 72 -11.23 7.55 -4.99
CA PRO A 72 -10.14 6.60 -4.64
C PRO A 72 -8.78 7.23 -4.39
N LYS A 73 -8.61 8.51 -4.68
CA LYS A 73 -7.37 9.24 -4.38
C LYS A 73 -7.29 9.71 -2.93
N HIS A 74 -8.38 9.55 -2.18
CA HIS A 74 -8.57 10.10 -0.85
C HIS A 74 -8.79 8.97 0.15
N ILE A 75 -8.26 9.12 1.37
CA ILE A 75 -8.62 8.22 2.48
C ILE A 75 -10.07 8.51 2.87
N LEU A 76 -10.85 7.46 3.16
CA LEU A 76 -12.20 7.63 3.66
C LEU A 76 -12.19 8.58 4.87
N PRO A 77 -13.00 9.64 4.88
CA PRO A 77 -12.92 10.65 5.95
C PRO A 77 -13.02 10.08 7.37
N ALA A 78 -13.77 8.99 7.55
CA ALA A 78 -13.89 8.35 8.86
C ALA A 78 -12.57 7.72 9.34
N TYR A 79 -11.59 7.52 8.46
CA TYR A 79 -10.33 6.84 8.76
C TYR A 79 -9.14 7.77 8.90
N THR A 80 -9.34 9.09 8.79
CA THR A 80 -8.22 10.04 8.86
C THR A 80 -8.68 11.42 9.35
N GLU A 81 -7.79 12.15 10.01
CA GLU A 81 -7.99 13.56 10.38
C GLU A 81 -7.16 14.51 9.53
N ASP A 82 -6.03 14.03 8.97
CA ASP A 82 -5.07 14.89 8.24
C ASP A 82 -4.96 14.55 6.74
N ASN A 83 -5.77 13.64 6.24
CA ASN A 83 -5.78 13.19 4.86
C ASN A 83 -4.51 12.45 4.42
N LEU A 84 -3.67 12.05 5.37
CA LEU A 84 -2.42 11.33 5.12
C LEU A 84 -2.28 10.09 5.99
N HIS A 85 -2.44 10.25 7.30
CA HIS A 85 -2.28 9.16 8.26
C HIS A 85 -3.63 8.56 8.63
N PRO A 86 -3.74 7.24 8.70
CA PRO A 86 -4.94 6.63 9.28
C PRO A 86 -5.07 7.02 10.75
N ASN A 87 -6.31 7.22 11.19
CA ASN A 87 -6.62 7.38 12.62
C ASN A 87 -6.82 5.99 13.25
N ASN A 88 -7.29 5.95 14.51
CA ASN A 88 -7.50 4.67 15.20
C ASN A 88 -8.46 3.75 14.45
N ALA A 89 -9.55 4.29 13.91
CA ALA A 89 -10.50 3.50 13.13
C ALA A 89 -9.87 2.98 11.83
N GLY A 90 -9.05 3.80 11.17
CA GLY A 90 -8.33 3.40 9.97
C GLY A 90 -7.31 2.30 10.25
N TYR A 91 -6.50 2.45 11.29
CA TYR A 91 -5.55 1.41 11.67
C TYR A 91 -6.23 0.10 12.06
N LYS A 92 -7.37 0.19 12.74
CA LYS A 92 -8.14 -1.00 13.08
C LYS A 92 -8.61 -1.73 11.82
N ALA A 93 -9.16 -0.99 10.86
CA ALA A 93 -9.59 -1.56 9.59
C ALA A 93 -8.43 -2.22 8.84
N MET A 94 -7.27 -1.59 8.83
CA MET A 94 -6.06 -2.14 8.22
C MET A 94 -5.62 -3.42 8.90
N ALA A 95 -5.58 -3.43 10.23
CA ALA A 95 -5.18 -4.61 10.99
C ALA A 95 -6.13 -5.79 10.76
N GLU A 96 -7.43 -5.54 10.75
CA GLU A 96 -8.44 -6.58 10.51
C GLU A 96 -8.40 -7.15 9.09
N ALA A 97 -7.85 -6.40 8.13
CA ALA A 97 -7.74 -6.84 6.75
C ALA A 97 -6.53 -7.76 6.50
N ILE A 98 -5.62 -7.88 7.47
CA ILE A 98 -4.42 -8.71 7.30
C ILE A 98 -4.82 -10.19 7.42
N ASP A 99 -4.55 -10.94 6.34
CA ASP A 99 -4.73 -12.40 6.35
C ASP A 99 -3.51 -13.03 7.03
N LEU A 100 -3.71 -13.57 8.22
CA LEU A 100 -2.63 -14.18 8.99
C LEU A 100 -2.03 -15.41 8.31
N ASN A 101 -2.72 -16.01 7.36
CA ASN A 101 -2.18 -17.13 6.58
C ASN A 101 -0.98 -16.71 5.72
N LEU A 102 -0.83 -15.41 5.44
CA LEU A 102 0.35 -14.91 4.71
C LEU A 102 1.65 -15.18 5.45
N PHE A 103 1.60 -15.37 6.77
CA PHE A 103 2.77 -15.53 7.64
C PHE A 103 3.02 -16.98 8.06
N ARG A 104 2.33 -17.92 7.46
CA ARG A 104 2.44 -19.36 7.78
C ARG A 104 3.25 -20.15 6.76
#